data_d0243dcb0059d0a9d37b757395923a8e
#
_entry.id   d0243dcb0059d0a9d37b757395923a8e
#
_cell.length_a   1.000
_cell.length_b   1.000
_cell.length_c   1.000
_cell.angle_alpha   90.00
_cell.angle_beta   90.00
_cell.angle_gamma   90.00
#
_symmetry.space_group_name_H-M   'P 1'
#
loop_
_entity.id
_entity.type
_entity.pdbx_description
1 polymer ?
#
loop_
_entity_poly.entity_id
_entity_poly.type
_entity_poly.pdbx_seq_one_letter_code
_entity_poly.pdbx_strand_id
1 'polypeptide(L)'
;MKILVTGGRGAIGTRLMKKLEELGHEPVSYDIVDGQDLFDMEQLEAAIKGADVVYHVAAEANLNNMRTLEGARSGVLRNVGATDNVAYLCAKHRKWMLFISTMCVYGDVTEHPEREDTTLPNPSEIYAASKYSAEWLIRGYGINFHLSYTILRIATVYGPGCRPELGVHVFFKQALKGEPITVHGDGSQVRTLTYIDDVIDGAVAPLTRAWESMGQIFNITGTEQISAIDMAKQIKALSGSPSEIVFVPQRQYNTQTEDADVSKARRLLRWEAKTSFAEGLRKTYEWMRAAQK
;
A
#
# COMPACT_ATOMS: atom_id res chain seq x y z
N MET A 1 4.41 20.29 -12.05
CA MET A 1 5.64 19.49 -11.84
C MET A 1 5.58 18.26 -12.71
N LYS A 2 6.72 17.84 -13.23
CA LYS A 2 6.85 16.53 -13.88
C LYS A 2 7.16 15.48 -12.80
N ILE A 3 6.32 14.46 -12.68
CA ILE A 3 6.36 13.50 -11.59
C ILE A 3 6.53 12.09 -12.16
N LEU A 4 7.66 11.44 -11.86
CA LEU A 4 7.89 10.05 -12.23
C LEU A 4 7.18 9.13 -11.23
N VAL A 5 6.40 8.17 -11.73
CA VAL A 5 5.70 7.18 -10.91
C VAL A 5 6.16 5.78 -11.32
N THR A 6 7.04 5.16 -10.53
CA THR A 6 7.41 3.76 -10.76
C THR A 6 6.25 2.85 -10.32
N GLY A 7 5.97 1.80 -11.09
CA GLY A 7 4.77 0.99 -10.87
C GLY A 7 3.47 1.71 -11.26
N GLY A 8 3.54 2.61 -12.23
CA GLY A 8 2.42 3.43 -12.70
C GLY A 8 1.25 2.64 -13.28
N ARG A 9 1.47 1.38 -13.70
CA ARG A 9 0.42 0.46 -14.20
C ARG A 9 -0.25 -0.38 -13.11
N GLY A 10 0.26 -0.34 -11.89
CA GLY A 10 -0.36 -1.01 -10.74
C GLY A 10 -1.65 -0.33 -10.27
N ALA A 11 -2.40 -0.99 -9.36
CA ALA A 11 -3.67 -0.48 -8.83
C ALA A 11 -3.55 0.90 -8.18
N ILE A 12 -2.53 1.10 -7.33
CA ILE A 12 -2.22 2.40 -6.70
C ILE A 12 -1.65 3.36 -7.75
N GLY A 13 -0.67 2.90 -8.55
CA GLY A 13 0.01 3.73 -9.54
C GLY A 13 -0.94 4.38 -10.54
N THR A 14 -1.83 3.61 -11.15
CA THR A 14 -2.81 4.11 -12.12
C THR A 14 -3.72 5.21 -11.54
N ARG A 15 -4.18 5.02 -10.30
CA ARG A 15 -5.02 6.03 -9.64
C ARG A 15 -4.22 7.27 -9.21
N LEU A 16 -3.00 7.05 -8.73
CA LEU A 16 -2.09 8.14 -8.39
C LEU A 16 -1.78 8.99 -9.63
N MET A 17 -1.47 8.36 -10.76
CA MET A 17 -1.26 9.05 -12.04
C MET A 17 -2.45 9.96 -12.37
N LYS A 18 -3.66 9.40 -12.37
CA LYS A 18 -4.88 10.16 -12.62
C LYS A 18 -5.07 11.33 -11.65
N LYS A 19 -4.87 11.10 -10.36
CA LYS A 19 -4.99 12.16 -9.34
C LYS A 19 -3.97 13.27 -9.53
N LEU A 20 -2.75 12.93 -9.91
CA LEU A 20 -1.70 13.91 -10.20
C LEU A 20 -2.05 14.77 -11.42
N GLU A 21 -2.64 14.19 -12.47
CA GLU A 21 -3.17 14.94 -13.63
C GLU A 21 -4.29 15.89 -13.21
N GLU A 22 -5.25 15.43 -12.40
CA GLU A 22 -6.35 16.26 -11.87
C GLU A 22 -5.82 17.45 -11.04
N LEU A 23 -4.67 17.30 -10.40
CA LEU A 23 -3.99 18.36 -9.65
C LEU A 23 -3.11 19.29 -10.51
N GLY A 24 -3.10 19.09 -11.84
CA GLY A 24 -2.33 19.91 -12.78
C GLY A 24 -0.84 19.58 -12.82
N HIS A 25 -0.46 18.36 -12.42
CA HIS A 25 0.90 17.84 -12.60
C HIS A 25 1.02 17.07 -13.90
N GLU A 26 2.24 16.78 -14.32
CA GLU A 26 2.58 15.95 -15.49
C GLU A 26 3.17 14.62 -15.00
N PRO A 27 2.34 13.60 -14.68
CA PRO A 27 2.85 12.32 -14.25
C PRO A 27 3.36 11.49 -15.43
N VAL A 28 4.46 10.77 -15.21
CA VAL A 28 5.08 9.87 -16.18
C VAL A 28 5.17 8.49 -15.54
N SER A 29 4.57 7.47 -16.15
CA SER A 29 4.69 6.08 -15.73
C SER A 29 6.09 5.55 -16.02
N TYR A 30 6.63 4.73 -15.12
CA TYR A 30 7.79 3.88 -15.32
C TYR A 30 7.46 2.49 -14.82
N ASP A 31 7.18 1.56 -15.71
CA ASP A 31 6.65 0.26 -15.35
C ASP A 31 7.20 -0.87 -16.23
N ILE A 32 7.42 -2.02 -15.62
CA ILE A 32 7.91 -3.22 -16.31
C ILE A 32 6.94 -3.68 -17.42
N VAL A 33 5.65 -3.40 -17.28
CA VAL A 33 4.62 -3.71 -18.29
C VAL A 33 4.87 -2.91 -19.57
N ASP A 34 5.47 -1.72 -19.46
CA ASP A 34 5.86 -0.86 -20.58
C ASP A 34 7.33 -1.12 -21.02
N GLY A 35 7.96 -2.21 -20.53
CA GLY A 35 9.35 -2.57 -20.84
C GLY A 35 10.40 -1.75 -20.09
N GLN A 36 10.01 -1.07 -19.01
CA GLN A 36 10.89 -0.20 -18.23
C GLN A 36 11.28 -0.91 -16.93
N ASP A 37 12.51 -1.42 -16.88
CA ASP A 37 13.03 -2.15 -15.73
C ASP A 37 13.79 -1.21 -14.78
N LEU A 38 13.50 -1.29 -13.48
CA LEU A 38 14.20 -0.53 -12.43
C LEU A 38 15.65 -0.97 -12.23
N PHE A 39 16.08 -2.04 -12.89
CA PHE A 39 17.47 -2.50 -12.94
C PHE A 39 18.21 -2.04 -14.19
N ASP A 40 17.53 -1.47 -15.18
CA ASP A 40 18.16 -0.74 -16.27
C ASP A 40 18.56 0.67 -15.78
N MET A 41 19.77 0.78 -15.27
CA MET A 41 20.26 2.00 -14.63
C MET A 41 20.36 3.17 -15.60
N GLU A 42 20.62 2.95 -16.86
CA GLU A 42 20.74 4.03 -17.86
C GLU A 42 19.36 4.61 -18.17
N GLN A 43 18.38 3.75 -18.45
CA GLN A 43 17.01 4.16 -18.72
C GLN A 43 16.36 4.82 -17.49
N LEU A 44 16.56 4.23 -16.30
CA LEU A 44 16.04 4.76 -15.04
C LEU A 44 16.64 6.14 -14.71
N GLU A 45 17.96 6.31 -14.91
CA GLU A 45 18.63 7.58 -14.67
C GLU A 45 18.10 8.67 -15.59
N ALA A 46 17.90 8.38 -16.87
CA ALA A 46 17.32 9.32 -17.83
C ALA A 46 15.91 9.76 -17.39
N ALA A 47 15.07 8.83 -16.94
CA ALA A 47 13.73 9.12 -16.45
C ALA A 47 13.74 9.99 -15.17
N ILE A 48 14.60 9.65 -14.19
CA ILE A 48 14.72 10.39 -12.92
C ILE A 48 15.25 11.80 -13.14
N LYS A 49 16.25 11.99 -14.01
CA LYS A 49 16.76 13.32 -14.38
C LYS A 49 15.65 14.23 -14.90
N GLY A 50 14.77 13.69 -15.72
CA GLY A 50 13.67 14.42 -16.34
C GLY A 50 12.50 14.76 -15.41
N ALA A 51 12.49 14.27 -14.18
CA ALA A 51 11.41 14.49 -13.21
C ALA A 51 11.80 15.52 -12.14
N ASP A 52 10.80 16.18 -11.55
CA ASP A 52 10.97 17.03 -10.37
C ASP A 52 10.86 16.21 -9.09
N VAL A 53 9.94 15.23 -9.07
CA VAL A 53 9.60 14.37 -7.94
C VAL A 53 9.46 12.93 -8.43
N VAL A 54 9.84 11.97 -7.58
CA VAL A 54 9.74 10.53 -7.89
C VAL A 54 8.86 9.84 -6.86
N TYR A 55 7.74 9.25 -7.31
CA TYR A 55 6.95 8.31 -6.53
C TYR A 55 7.45 6.88 -6.79
N HIS A 56 7.99 6.24 -5.77
CA HIS A 56 8.37 4.83 -5.86
C HIS A 56 7.23 3.96 -5.29
N VAL A 57 6.38 3.50 -6.21
CA VAL A 57 5.19 2.67 -5.92
C VAL A 57 5.43 1.21 -6.30
N ALA A 58 6.34 0.96 -7.25
CA ALA A 58 6.68 -0.37 -7.71
C ALA A 58 7.13 -1.29 -6.57
N ALA A 59 6.53 -2.45 -6.46
CA ALA A 59 6.91 -3.49 -5.53
C ALA A 59 6.37 -4.86 -5.97
N GLU A 60 7.12 -5.93 -5.67
CA GLU A 60 6.54 -7.27 -5.62
C GLU A 60 5.72 -7.38 -4.34
N ALA A 61 4.41 -7.36 -4.49
CA ALA A 61 3.45 -7.36 -3.38
C ALA A 61 2.56 -8.61 -3.36
N ASN A 62 2.86 -9.61 -4.19
CA ASN A 62 2.16 -10.89 -4.16
C ASN A 62 2.67 -11.74 -3.00
N LEU A 63 1.98 -11.68 -1.86
CA LEU A 63 2.34 -12.42 -0.66
C LEU A 63 2.34 -13.94 -0.89
N ASN A 64 1.44 -14.46 -1.74
CA ASN A 64 1.40 -15.91 -2.01
C ASN A 64 2.65 -16.36 -2.76
N ASN A 65 3.15 -15.57 -3.70
CA ASN A 65 4.41 -15.83 -4.38
C ASN A 65 5.59 -15.81 -3.39
N MET A 66 5.64 -14.80 -2.52
CA MET A 66 6.71 -14.63 -1.53
C MET A 66 6.69 -15.68 -0.38
N ARG A 67 5.71 -16.59 -0.34
CA ARG A 67 5.68 -17.75 0.58
C ARG A 67 6.47 -18.95 0.07
N THR A 68 6.89 -18.98 -1.18
CA THR A 68 7.86 -19.94 -1.70
C THR A 68 9.28 -19.42 -1.51
N LEU A 69 10.27 -20.30 -1.37
CA LEU A 69 11.67 -19.88 -1.17
C LEU A 69 12.20 -19.06 -2.35
N GLU A 70 11.92 -19.48 -3.55
CA GLU A 70 12.32 -18.80 -4.80
C GLU A 70 11.59 -17.46 -4.96
N GLY A 71 10.28 -17.43 -4.69
CA GLY A 71 9.48 -16.22 -4.74
C GLY A 71 9.90 -15.21 -3.66
N ALA A 72 10.21 -15.67 -2.45
CA ALA A 72 10.76 -14.84 -1.38
C ALA A 72 12.08 -14.19 -1.79
N ARG A 73 13.02 -14.98 -2.31
CA ARG A 73 14.32 -14.47 -2.80
C ARG A 73 14.13 -13.46 -3.92
N SER A 74 13.32 -13.77 -4.92
CA SER A 74 13.02 -12.88 -6.03
C SER A 74 12.36 -11.58 -5.56
N GLY A 75 11.37 -11.67 -4.67
CA GLY A 75 10.67 -10.51 -4.12
C GLY A 75 11.58 -9.59 -3.31
N VAL A 76 12.48 -10.14 -2.48
CA VAL A 76 13.48 -9.35 -1.73
C VAL A 76 14.41 -8.62 -2.69
N LEU A 77 14.98 -9.32 -3.67
CA LEU A 77 15.87 -8.70 -4.66
C LEU A 77 15.18 -7.57 -5.41
N ARG A 78 13.92 -7.78 -5.83
CA ARG A 78 13.15 -6.73 -6.53
C ARG A 78 12.80 -5.57 -5.62
N ASN A 79 12.27 -5.82 -4.41
CA ASN A 79 11.84 -4.75 -3.54
C ASN A 79 13.01 -3.93 -2.99
N VAL A 80 14.07 -4.59 -2.51
CA VAL A 80 15.22 -3.91 -1.92
C VAL A 80 16.13 -3.33 -3.00
N GLY A 81 16.50 -4.13 -4.02
CA GLY A 81 17.40 -3.68 -5.08
C GLY A 81 16.81 -2.57 -5.95
N ALA A 82 15.52 -2.67 -6.33
CA ALA A 82 14.90 -1.60 -7.09
C ALA A 82 14.78 -0.30 -6.26
N THR A 83 14.48 -0.42 -4.95
CA THR A 83 14.46 0.75 -4.07
C THR A 83 15.83 1.38 -3.93
N ASP A 84 16.90 0.56 -3.82
CA ASP A 84 18.29 1.06 -3.80
C ASP A 84 18.61 1.85 -5.08
N ASN A 85 18.31 1.30 -6.25
CA ASN A 85 18.55 1.97 -7.54
C ASN A 85 17.83 3.32 -7.63
N VAL A 86 16.56 3.37 -7.24
CA VAL A 86 15.76 4.61 -7.25
C VAL A 86 16.32 5.61 -6.23
N ALA A 87 16.61 5.18 -4.99
CA ALA A 87 17.13 6.05 -3.94
C ALA A 87 18.52 6.61 -4.30
N TYR A 88 19.41 5.76 -4.82
CA TYR A 88 20.72 6.18 -5.31
C TYR A 88 20.61 7.28 -6.37
N LEU A 89 19.79 7.07 -7.40
CA LEU A 89 19.63 8.04 -8.49
C LEU A 89 18.90 9.31 -8.03
N CYS A 90 17.92 9.20 -7.14
CA CYS A 90 17.28 10.36 -6.54
C CYS A 90 18.27 11.19 -5.71
N ALA A 91 19.13 10.56 -4.91
CA ALA A 91 20.19 11.24 -4.18
C ALA A 91 21.18 11.91 -5.13
N LYS A 92 21.68 11.18 -6.15
CA LYS A 92 22.61 11.68 -7.17
C LYS A 92 22.09 12.92 -7.90
N HIS A 93 20.79 12.94 -8.23
CA HIS A 93 20.16 14.04 -8.98
C HIS A 93 19.33 15.00 -8.11
N ARG A 94 19.44 14.90 -6.78
CA ARG A 94 18.76 15.76 -5.80
C ARG A 94 17.25 15.83 -6.04
N LYS A 95 16.61 14.67 -6.29
CA LYS A 95 15.17 14.54 -6.47
C LYS A 95 14.51 14.16 -5.15
N TRP A 96 13.31 14.66 -4.93
CA TRP A 96 12.50 14.23 -3.80
C TRP A 96 11.84 12.88 -4.10
N MET A 97 12.07 11.89 -3.24
CA MET A 97 11.53 10.55 -3.36
C MET A 97 10.37 10.35 -2.38
N LEU A 98 9.19 10.01 -2.89
CA LEU A 98 8.07 9.55 -2.08
C LEU A 98 7.97 8.02 -2.23
N PHE A 99 8.07 7.31 -1.12
CA PHE A 99 8.09 5.85 -1.10
C PHE A 99 6.81 5.29 -0.49
N ILE A 100 6.11 4.44 -1.23
CA ILE A 100 4.96 3.70 -0.73
C ILE A 100 5.46 2.46 0.02
N SER A 101 5.41 2.52 1.35
CA SER A 101 5.68 1.43 2.26
C SER A 101 4.39 0.78 2.74
N THR A 102 4.41 0.03 3.82
CA THR A 102 3.27 -0.76 4.31
C THR A 102 3.21 -0.77 5.83
N MET A 103 2.02 -0.88 6.40
CA MET A 103 1.81 -1.14 7.83
C MET A 103 2.36 -2.50 8.27
N CYS A 104 2.54 -3.45 7.35
CA CYS A 104 3.13 -4.76 7.68
C CYS A 104 4.55 -4.65 8.30
N VAL A 105 5.26 -3.53 8.14
CA VAL A 105 6.58 -3.31 8.76
C VAL A 105 6.52 -3.29 10.28
N TYR A 106 5.35 -3.02 10.87
CA TYR A 106 5.16 -3.07 12.31
C TYR A 106 5.18 -4.49 12.87
N GLY A 107 4.86 -5.51 12.04
CA GLY A 107 4.81 -6.90 12.49
C GLY A 107 3.78 -7.10 13.60
N ASP A 108 4.08 -7.98 14.55
CA ASP A 108 3.23 -8.24 15.72
C ASP A 108 3.70 -7.41 16.92
N VAL A 109 3.48 -6.09 16.87
CA VAL A 109 3.74 -5.20 18.01
C VAL A 109 2.71 -5.45 19.13
N THR A 110 3.14 -5.21 20.36
CA THR A 110 2.26 -5.30 21.55
C THR A 110 1.67 -3.95 21.94
N GLU A 111 2.24 -2.85 21.43
CA GLU A 111 1.76 -1.49 21.70
C GLU A 111 0.88 -1.01 20.55
N HIS A 112 -0.35 -0.67 20.88
CA HIS A 112 -1.33 -0.09 19.97
C HIS A 112 -1.84 1.25 20.49
N PRO A 113 -2.17 2.21 19.61
CA PRO A 113 -1.99 2.16 18.14
C PRO A 113 -0.53 2.29 17.73
N GLU A 114 -0.18 1.65 16.59
CA GLU A 114 1.17 1.74 16.02
C GLU A 114 1.49 3.17 15.57
N ARG A 115 2.62 3.68 16.04
CA ARG A 115 3.12 5.03 15.71
C ARG A 115 4.37 4.93 14.85
N GLU A 116 4.65 5.98 14.08
CA GLU A 116 5.82 6.00 13.20
C GLU A 116 7.16 5.93 13.94
N ASP A 117 7.17 6.27 15.22
CA ASP A 117 8.30 6.18 16.15
C ASP A 117 8.30 4.90 17.00
N THR A 118 7.31 4.02 16.88
CA THR A 118 7.28 2.71 17.56
C THR A 118 8.50 1.90 17.15
N THR A 119 9.16 1.29 18.15
CA THR A 119 10.22 0.31 17.88
C THR A 119 9.65 -0.87 17.13
N LEU A 120 10.15 -1.11 15.93
CA LEU A 120 9.66 -2.18 15.10
C LEU A 120 10.25 -3.51 15.57
N PRO A 121 9.41 -4.51 15.86
CA PRO A 121 9.86 -5.85 16.17
C PRO A 121 10.29 -6.57 14.88
N ASN A 122 10.53 -7.86 14.99
CA ASN A 122 10.82 -8.70 13.83
C ASN A 122 9.61 -8.71 12.87
N PRO A 123 9.82 -8.39 11.59
CA PRO A 123 8.74 -8.52 10.60
C PRO A 123 8.28 -9.98 10.50
N SER A 124 6.99 -10.20 10.53
CA SER A 124 6.38 -11.54 10.49
C SER A 124 6.45 -12.22 9.12
N GLU A 125 6.65 -11.46 8.06
CA GLU A 125 6.69 -11.95 6.67
C GLU A 125 7.86 -11.36 5.89
N ILE A 126 8.39 -12.11 4.93
CA ILE A 126 9.50 -11.67 4.06
C ILE A 126 9.15 -10.39 3.29
N TYR A 127 7.90 -10.22 2.88
CA TYR A 127 7.44 -8.97 2.28
C TYR A 127 7.66 -7.78 3.22
N ALA A 128 7.21 -7.89 4.46
CA ALA A 128 7.39 -6.85 5.48
C ALA A 128 8.88 -6.56 5.71
N ALA A 129 9.71 -7.61 5.81
CA ALA A 129 11.16 -7.48 5.95
C ALA A 129 11.78 -6.73 4.77
N SER A 130 11.35 -7.02 3.52
CA SER A 130 11.85 -6.35 2.32
C SER A 130 11.48 -4.85 2.29
N LYS A 131 10.24 -4.51 2.66
CA LYS A 131 9.79 -3.12 2.74
C LYS A 131 10.49 -2.35 3.87
N TYR A 132 10.69 -3.00 5.02
CA TYR A 132 11.42 -2.42 6.16
C TYR A 132 12.89 -2.15 5.81
N SER A 133 13.56 -3.10 5.15
CA SER A 133 14.93 -2.91 4.64
C SER A 133 15.02 -1.75 3.67
N ALA A 134 14.03 -1.61 2.77
CA ALA A 134 13.94 -0.49 1.84
C ALA A 134 13.78 0.87 2.56
N GLU A 135 12.97 0.95 3.63
CA GLU A 135 12.87 2.17 4.44
C GLU A 135 14.21 2.57 5.06
N TRP A 136 14.97 1.58 5.58
CA TRP A 136 16.30 1.83 6.16
C TRP A 136 17.31 2.30 5.13
N LEU A 137 17.31 1.73 3.92
CA LEU A 137 18.14 2.20 2.82
C LEU A 137 17.85 3.66 2.47
N ILE A 138 16.57 4.01 2.28
CA ILE A 138 16.16 5.39 1.98
C ILE A 138 16.63 6.35 3.07
N ARG A 139 16.43 6.00 4.34
CA ARG A 139 16.90 6.81 5.48
C ARG A 139 18.41 6.93 5.52
N GLY A 140 19.13 5.83 5.20
CA GLY A 140 20.58 5.84 5.07
C GLY A 140 21.06 6.82 4.00
N TYR A 141 20.44 6.83 2.83
CA TYR A 141 20.70 7.83 1.79
C TYR A 141 20.36 9.25 2.25
N GLY A 142 19.30 9.41 3.03
CA GLY A 142 18.95 10.71 3.63
C GLY A 142 20.04 11.24 4.55
N ILE A 143 20.56 10.40 5.45
CA ILE A 143 21.58 10.76 6.42
C ILE A 143 22.94 11.03 5.75
N ASN A 144 23.37 10.15 4.84
CA ASN A 144 24.72 10.18 4.30
C ASN A 144 24.86 11.02 3.02
N PHE A 145 23.78 11.14 2.23
CA PHE A 145 23.82 11.76 0.88
C PHE A 145 22.72 12.82 0.68
N HIS A 146 22.06 13.23 1.77
CA HIS A 146 21.04 14.29 1.76
C HIS A 146 19.87 14.02 0.78
N LEU A 147 19.49 12.75 0.61
CA LEU A 147 18.28 12.40 -0.14
C LEU A 147 17.06 13.01 0.55
N SER A 148 16.32 13.86 -0.16
CA SER A 148 15.00 14.29 0.28
C SER A 148 14.02 13.12 0.07
N TYR A 149 13.38 12.65 1.14
CA TYR A 149 12.44 11.53 1.05
C TYR A 149 11.20 11.76 1.91
N THR A 150 10.12 11.07 1.56
CA THR A 150 8.94 10.88 2.41
C THR A 150 8.50 9.43 2.31
N ILE A 151 8.28 8.76 3.43
CA ILE A 151 7.84 7.37 3.49
C ILE A 151 6.38 7.33 3.94
N LEU A 152 5.53 6.63 3.19
CA LEU A 152 4.11 6.47 3.48
C LEU A 152 3.82 5.00 3.77
N ARG A 153 3.57 4.66 5.03
CA ARG A 153 3.15 3.32 5.47
C ARG A 153 1.65 3.20 5.28
N ILE A 154 1.24 2.53 4.21
CA ILE A 154 -0.18 2.34 3.89
C ILE A 154 -0.68 1.03 4.51
N ALA A 155 -1.92 1.03 5.00
CA ALA A 155 -2.60 -0.18 5.47
C ALA A 155 -3.10 -1.03 4.30
N THR A 156 -3.86 -2.08 4.61
CA THR A 156 -4.52 -2.90 3.59
C THR A 156 -5.49 -2.06 2.76
N VAL A 157 -5.14 -1.85 1.50
CA VAL A 157 -5.92 -1.03 0.55
C VAL A 157 -7.00 -1.86 -0.10
N TYR A 158 -8.24 -1.38 -0.09
CA TYR A 158 -9.35 -2.03 -0.78
C TYR A 158 -10.12 -1.03 -1.66
N GLY A 159 -10.90 -1.56 -2.61
CA GLY A 159 -11.70 -0.73 -3.52
C GLY A 159 -11.60 -1.21 -4.97
N PRO A 160 -12.22 -0.49 -5.91
CA PRO A 160 -12.19 -0.81 -7.33
C PRO A 160 -10.76 -0.95 -7.87
N GLY A 161 -10.47 -2.01 -8.63
CA GLY A 161 -9.16 -2.25 -9.25
C GLY A 161 -8.06 -2.76 -8.31
N CYS A 162 -8.34 -2.93 -7.00
CA CYS A 162 -7.42 -3.58 -6.08
C CYS A 162 -7.31 -5.08 -6.35
N ARG A 163 -6.30 -5.72 -5.74
CA ARG A 163 -5.97 -7.14 -5.97
C ARG A 163 -7.15 -8.06 -5.63
N PRO A 164 -7.45 -9.05 -6.49
CA PRO A 164 -8.58 -9.96 -6.28
C PRO A 164 -8.41 -10.92 -5.10
N GLU A 165 -7.18 -11.08 -4.57
CA GLU A 165 -6.85 -11.95 -3.44
C GLU A 165 -7.12 -11.28 -2.07
N LEU A 166 -7.45 -9.99 -2.05
CA LEU A 166 -7.81 -9.27 -0.83
C LEU A 166 -9.11 -9.81 -0.23
N GLY A 167 -9.17 -9.92 1.08
CA GLY A 167 -10.32 -10.49 1.79
C GLY A 167 -11.67 -9.89 1.37
N VAL A 168 -11.73 -8.56 1.22
CA VAL A 168 -12.93 -7.85 0.71
C VAL A 168 -13.37 -8.39 -0.65
N HIS A 169 -12.43 -8.52 -1.60
CA HIS A 169 -12.74 -9.00 -2.95
C HIS A 169 -13.08 -10.50 -2.98
N VAL A 170 -12.36 -11.30 -2.19
CA VAL A 170 -12.65 -12.74 -2.06
C VAL A 170 -14.05 -12.96 -1.52
N PHE A 171 -14.43 -12.27 -0.45
CA PHE A 171 -15.76 -12.40 0.16
C PHE A 171 -16.87 -11.92 -0.78
N PHE A 172 -16.69 -10.80 -1.49
CA PHE A 172 -17.64 -10.37 -2.51
C PHE A 172 -17.76 -11.38 -3.66
N LYS A 173 -16.64 -11.90 -4.14
CA LYS A 173 -16.65 -12.91 -5.21
C LYS A 173 -17.43 -14.15 -4.80
N GLN A 174 -17.22 -14.64 -3.59
CA GLN A 174 -17.94 -15.78 -3.02
C GLN A 174 -19.43 -15.45 -2.87
N ALA A 175 -19.76 -14.32 -2.27
CA ALA A 175 -21.13 -13.89 -2.08
C ALA A 175 -21.89 -13.73 -3.42
N LEU A 176 -21.27 -13.12 -4.43
CA LEU A 176 -21.88 -12.90 -5.75
C LEU A 176 -22.11 -14.20 -6.54
N LYS A 177 -21.34 -15.25 -6.25
CA LYS A 177 -21.50 -16.57 -6.85
C LYS A 177 -22.44 -17.49 -6.05
N GLY A 178 -22.91 -17.08 -4.86
CA GLY A 178 -23.63 -17.95 -3.94
C GLY A 178 -22.76 -19.05 -3.30
N GLU A 179 -21.43 -18.94 -3.41
CA GLU A 179 -20.48 -19.82 -2.76
C GLU A 179 -20.34 -19.48 -1.27
N PRO A 180 -19.99 -20.42 -0.38
CA PRO A 180 -19.75 -20.11 1.03
C PRO A 180 -18.67 -19.04 1.20
N ILE A 181 -18.92 -18.04 2.08
CA ILE A 181 -17.94 -17.03 2.46
C ILE A 181 -16.98 -17.65 3.48
N THR A 182 -15.71 -17.84 3.11
CA THR A 182 -14.72 -18.56 3.91
C THR A 182 -13.95 -17.63 4.84
N VAL A 183 -14.14 -17.74 6.13
CA VAL A 183 -13.43 -17.00 7.18
C VAL A 183 -12.37 -17.88 7.81
N HIS A 184 -11.10 -17.42 7.80
CA HIS A 184 -9.99 -18.15 8.40
C HIS A 184 -9.95 -17.96 9.93
N GLY A 185 -9.70 -19.08 10.67
CA GLY A 185 -9.75 -19.08 12.14
C GLY A 185 -11.16 -18.84 12.65
N ASP A 186 -11.29 -18.14 13.75
CA ASP A 186 -12.57 -17.72 14.34
C ASP A 186 -13.09 -16.38 13.79
N GLY A 187 -12.31 -15.73 12.92
CA GLY A 187 -12.65 -14.43 12.33
C GLY A 187 -12.43 -13.23 13.25
N SER A 188 -11.82 -13.40 14.41
CA SER A 188 -11.57 -12.33 15.38
C SER A 188 -10.44 -11.38 14.97
N GLN A 189 -9.59 -11.78 13.99
CA GLN A 189 -8.50 -10.94 13.52
C GLN A 189 -9.01 -9.61 12.97
N VAL A 190 -8.44 -8.51 13.45
CA VAL A 190 -8.84 -7.14 13.14
C VAL A 190 -7.90 -6.50 12.13
N ARG A 191 -8.44 -5.73 11.22
CA ARG A 191 -7.69 -4.93 10.25
C ARG A 191 -8.23 -3.51 10.18
N THR A 192 -7.31 -2.58 10.00
CA THR A 192 -7.65 -1.23 9.58
C THR A 192 -7.53 -1.17 8.06
N LEU A 193 -8.68 -1.21 7.39
CA LEU A 193 -8.77 -1.18 5.93
C LEU A 193 -8.89 0.25 5.42
N THR A 194 -8.17 0.59 4.36
CA THR A 194 -8.22 1.94 3.78
C THR A 194 -8.79 1.90 2.38
N TYR A 195 -9.82 2.70 2.12
CA TYR A 195 -10.37 2.82 0.78
C TYR A 195 -9.36 3.46 -0.17
N ILE A 196 -9.28 2.96 -1.39
CA ILE A 196 -8.21 3.32 -2.35
C ILE A 196 -8.12 4.83 -2.59
N ASP A 197 -9.24 5.55 -2.69
CA ASP A 197 -9.21 6.98 -2.97
C ASP A 197 -8.65 7.78 -1.78
N ASP A 198 -8.90 7.34 -0.53
CA ASP A 198 -8.28 7.95 0.66
C ASP A 198 -6.76 7.71 0.68
N VAL A 199 -6.30 6.51 0.26
CA VAL A 199 -4.85 6.23 0.11
C VAL A 199 -4.23 7.18 -0.91
N ILE A 200 -4.90 7.40 -2.05
CA ILE A 200 -4.40 8.31 -3.09
C ILE A 200 -4.37 9.76 -2.58
N ASP A 201 -5.40 10.21 -1.88
CA ASP A 201 -5.41 11.55 -1.26
C ASP A 201 -4.27 11.68 -0.23
N GLY A 202 -4.00 10.64 0.56
CA GLY A 202 -2.86 10.59 1.48
C GLY A 202 -1.51 10.59 0.76
N ALA A 203 -1.42 9.90 -0.38
CA ALA A 203 -0.20 9.85 -1.17
C ALA A 203 0.16 11.21 -1.79
N VAL A 204 -0.82 12.02 -2.20
CA VAL A 204 -0.56 13.35 -2.78
C VAL A 204 -0.46 14.48 -1.76
N ALA A 205 -0.93 14.27 -0.52
CA ALA A 205 -0.90 15.29 0.53
C ALA A 205 0.52 15.87 0.79
N PRO A 206 1.62 15.09 0.77
CA PRO A 206 2.97 15.62 0.90
C PRO A 206 3.34 16.70 -0.11
N LEU A 207 2.82 16.64 -1.35
CA LEU A 207 3.16 17.62 -2.40
C LEU A 207 2.78 19.06 -2.02
N THR A 208 1.72 19.23 -1.25
CA THR A 208 1.27 20.54 -0.74
C THR A 208 1.89 20.92 0.59
N ARG A 209 2.63 20.01 1.23
CA ARG A 209 3.25 20.11 2.55
C ARG A 209 4.71 19.64 2.54
N ALA A 210 5.46 20.05 1.50
CA ALA A 210 6.81 19.55 1.26
C ALA A 210 7.74 19.73 2.47
N TRP A 211 7.74 20.92 3.08
CA TRP A 211 8.60 21.21 4.23
C TRP A 211 8.28 20.35 5.46
N GLU A 212 7.00 20.08 5.71
CA GLU A 212 6.54 19.27 6.83
C GLU A 212 6.72 17.78 6.59
N SER A 213 6.87 17.36 5.32
CA SER A 213 6.89 15.95 4.93
C SER A 213 8.26 15.40 4.55
N MET A 214 9.20 16.25 4.10
CA MET A 214 10.55 15.79 3.79
C MET A 214 11.27 15.26 5.03
N GLY A 215 11.93 14.10 4.88
CA GLY A 215 12.61 13.39 5.96
C GLY A 215 11.67 12.68 6.94
N GLN A 216 10.38 12.58 6.62
CA GLN A 216 9.36 12.02 7.52
C GLN A 216 8.81 10.68 7.04
N ILE A 217 8.26 9.94 8.00
CA ILE A 217 7.45 8.73 7.80
C ILE A 217 6.03 9.06 8.26
N PHE A 218 5.01 8.60 7.54
CA PHE A 218 3.61 8.79 7.90
C PHE A 218 2.83 7.48 7.78
N ASN A 219 1.96 7.22 8.74
CA ASN A 219 0.91 6.23 8.63
C ASN A 219 -0.24 6.81 7.81
N ILE A 220 -0.61 6.12 6.75
CA ILE A 220 -1.72 6.48 5.83
C ILE A 220 -2.72 5.32 5.86
N THR A 221 -3.70 5.40 6.75
CA THR A 221 -4.66 4.33 6.99
C THR A 221 -6.03 4.87 7.35
N GLY A 222 -7.06 4.03 7.16
CA GLY A 222 -8.39 4.27 7.70
C GLY A 222 -8.37 4.33 9.23
N THR A 223 -9.48 4.67 9.81
CA THR A 223 -9.64 4.78 11.28
C THR A 223 -10.57 3.71 11.86
N GLU A 224 -11.26 2.96 11.00
CA GLU A 224 -12.19 1.92 11.42
C GLU A 224 -11.50 0.56 11.45
N GLN A 225 -11.57 -0.10 12.59
CA GLN A 225 -11.11 -1.46 12.79
C GLN A 225 -12.24 -2.44 12.48
N ILE A 226 -11.99 -3.40 11.60
CA ILE A 226 -12.98 -4.38 11.17
C ILE A 226 -12.44 -5.79 11.39
N SER A 227 -13.22 -6.62 12.11
CA SER A 227 -12.93 -8.05 12.20
C SER A 227 -13.26 -8.78 10.90
N ALA A 228 -12.57 -9.89 10.62
CA ALA A 228 -12.85 -10.68 9.42
C ALA A 228 -14.29 -11.21 9.40
N ILE A 229 -14.84 -11.57 10.57
CA ILE A 229 -16.24 -12.03 10.67
C ILE A 229 -17.23 -10.89 10.42
N ASP A 230 -16.97 -9.68 10.91
CA ASP A 230 -17.89 -8.55 10.70
C ASP A 230 -17.81 -8.06 9.24
N MET A 231 -16.64 -8.09 8.61
CA MET A 231 -16.51 -7.85 7.18
C MET A 231 -17.33 -8.86 6.37
N ALA A 232 -17.28 -10.16 6.69
CA ALA A 232 -18.07 -11.18 6.02
C ALA A 232 -19.57 -10.95 6.16
N LYS A 233 -20.03 -10.60 7.39
CA LYS A 233 -21.44 -10.27 7.66
C LYS A 233 -21.92 -9.05 6.88
N GLN A 234 -21.13 -7.97 6.87
CA GLN A 234 -21.47 -6.74 6.12
C GLN A 234 -21.54 -7.00 4.61
N ILE A 235 -20.57 -7.76 4.05
CA ILE A 235 -20.56 -8.11 2.63
C ILE A 235 -21.76 -8.99 2.26
N LYS A 236 -22.09 -10.00 3.08
CA LYS A 236 -23.29 -10.84 2.90
C LYS A 236 -24.56 -10.00 2.89
N ALA A 237 -24.71 -9.11 3.86
CA ALA A 237 -25.90 -8.24 3.96
C ALA A 237 -26.00 -7.29 2.76
N LEU A 238 -24.90 -6.63 2.39
CA LEU A 238 -24.87 -5.66 1.29
C LEU A 238 -25.15 -6.32 -0.07
N SER A 239 -24.65 -7.53 -0.28
CA SER A 239 -24.86 -8.28 -1.54
C SER A 239 -26.23 -8.95 -1.63
N GLY A 240 -26.98 -9.06 -0.54
CA GLY A 240 -28.20 -9.85 -0.47
C GLY A 240 -27.99 -11.34 -0.71
N SER A 241 -26.75 -11.83 -0.52
CA SER A 241 -26.38 -13.20 -0.85
C SER A 241 -26.95 -14.23 0.15
N PRO A 242 -27.44 -15.39 -0.35
CA PRO A 242 -27.83 -16.51 0.52
C PRO A 242 -26.61 -17.26 1.10
N SER A 243 -25.38 -16.93 0.66
CA SER A 243 -24.15 -17.63 1.05
C SER A 243 -24.03 -17.82 2.55
N GLU A 244 -23.64 -19.02 2.98
CA GLU A 244 -23.27 -19.27 4.38
C GLU A 244 -21.88 -18.70 4.68
N ILE A 245 -21.65 -18.30 5.93
CA ILE A 245 -20.32 -17.97 6.42
C ILE A 245 -19.76 -19.24 7.07
N VAL A 246 -18.63 -19.71 6.53
CA VAL A 246 -17.99 -20.95 7.02
C VAL A 246 -16.59 -20.65 7.54
N PHE A 247 -16.20 -21.30 8.63
CA PHE A 247 -14.89 -21.16 9.21
C PHE A 247 -13.95 -22.24 8.68
N VAL A 248 -12.74 -21.81 8.27
CA VAL A 248 -11.70 -22.68 7.77
C VAL A 248 -10.43 -22.51 8.63
N PRO A 249 -9.48 -23.47 8.59
CA PRO A 249 -8.27 -23.38 9.41
C PRO A 249 -7.56 -22.04 9.32
N GLN A 250 -7.00 -21.57 10.46
CA GLN A 250 -6.21 -20.36 10.55
C GLN A 250 -5.03 -20.39 9.56
N ARG A 251 -4.72 -19.27 8.95
CA ARG A 251 -3.50 -19.11 8.15
C ARG A 251 -2.29 -19.08 9.07
N GLN A 252 -1.17 -19.66 8.61
CA GLN A 252 0.06 -19.78 9.40
C GLN A 252 0.67 -18.44 9.82
N TYR A 253 0.51 -17.41 9.01
CA TYR A 253 0.99 -16.06 9.27
C TYR A 253 -0.19 -15.10 9.16
N ASN A 254 -0.62 -14.60 10.31
CA ASN A 254 -1.76 -13.70 10.38
C ASN A 254 -1.59 -12.75 11.57
N THR A 255 -1.26 -11.50 11.31
CA THR A 255 -1.26 -10.44 12.32
C THR A 255 -2.64 -10.40 12.98
N GLN A 256 -2.71 -10.37 14.31
CA GLN A 256 -4.00 -10.38 15.00
C GLN A 256 -4.68 -9.01 14.93
N THR A 257 -3.93 -7.95 15.10
CA THR A 257 -4.45 -6.57 15.12
C THR A 257 -3.57 -5.66 14.29
N GLU A 258 -4.19 -4.83 13.46
CA GLU A 258 -3.59 -3.65 12.85
C GLU A 258 -4.36 -2.43 13.33
N ASP A 259 -3.69 -1.54 14.05
CA ASP A 259 -4.28 -0.29 14.58
C ASP A 259 -3.21 0.80 14.54
N ALA A 260 -3.38 1.80 13.69
CA ALA A 260 -2.36 2.80 13.49
C ALA A 260 -2.79 4.20 13.92
N ASP A 261 -1.91 4.89 14.60
CA ASP A 261 -2.06 6.32 14.90
C ASP A 261 -1.80 7.14 13.62
N VAL A 262 -2.80 7.86 13.18
CA VAL A 262 -2.74 8.79 12.04
C VAL A 262 -2.62 10.26 12.47
N SER A 263 -2.42 10.53 13.76
CA SER A 263 -2.37 11.90 14.30
C SER A 263 -1.27 12.75 13.67
N LYS A 264 -0.15 12.14 13.30
CA LYS A 264 0.96 12.80 12.61
C LYS A 264 0.56 13.24 11.20
N ALA A 265 -0.08 12.37 10.42
CA ALA A 265 -0.58 12.71 9.09
C ALA A 265 -1.66 13.80 9.17
N ARG A 266 -2.59 13.73 10.13
CA ARG A 266 -3.59 14.75 10.37
C ARG A 266 -2.95 16.11 10.69
N ARG A 267 -1.95 16.13 11.58
CA ARG A 267 -1.30 17.37 12.01
C ARG A 267 -0.44 17.99 10.92
N LEU A 268 0.42 17.22 10.26
CA LEU A 268 1.45 17.74 9.36
C LEU A 268 0.99 17.77 7.90
N LEU A 269 0.27 16.76 7.43
CA LEU A 269 -0.22 16.67 6.05
C LEU A 269 -1.64 17.24 5.89
N ARG A 270 -2.35 17.52 7.00
CA ARG A 270 -3.77 17.88 6.99
C ARG A 270 -4.64 16.82 6.30
N TRP A 271 -4.24 15.57 6.47
CA TRP A 271 -4.90 14.43 5.86
C TRP A 271 -5.45 13.47 6.93
N GLU A 272 -6.62 12.95 6.65
CA GLU A 272 -7.23 11.80 7.31
C GLU A 272 -8.15 11.10 6.32
N ALA A 273 -8.37 9.78 6.50
CA ALA A 273 -9.32 9.03 5.69
C ALA A 273 -10.74 9.52 5.94
N LYS A 274 -11.52 9.66 4.87
CA LYS A 274 -12.89 10.21 4.90
C LYS A 274 -13.96 9.17 4.58
N THR A 275 -13.57 8.09 3.89
CA THR A 275 -14.49 7.06 3.44
C THR A 275 -14.69 6.05 4.56
N SER A 276 -15.91 5.95 5.09
CA SER A 276 -16.26 4.88 6.04
C SER A 276 -16.13 3.51 5.39
N PHE A 277 -15.91 2.47 6.21
CA PHE A 277 -15.81 1.11 5.69
C PHE A 277 -17.09 0.70 4.93
N ALA A 278 -18.28 1.02 5.47
CA ALA A 278 -19.56 0.72 4.84
C ALA A 278 -19.71 1.41 3.47
N GLU A 279 -19.29 2.67 3.35
CA GLU A 279 -19.31 3.41 2.07
C GLU A 279 -18.34 2.81 1.06
N GLY A 280 -17.12 2.51 1.49
CA GLY A 280 -16.11 1.88 0.65
C GLY A 280 -16.54 0.48 0.15
N LEU A 281 -17.19 -0.32 1.01
CA LEU A 281 -17.79 -1.60 0.61
C LEU A 281 -18.84 -1.41 -0.48
N ARG A 282 -19.76 -0.44 -0.31
CA ARG A 282 -20.82 -0.16 -1.30
C ARG A 282 -20.22 0.21 -2.66
N LYS A 283 -19.24 1.13 -2.70
CA LYS A 283 -18.53 1.51 -3.94
C LYS A 283 -17.82 0.33 -4.59
N THR A 284 -17.18 -0.52 -3.77
CA THR A 284 -16.49 -1.74 -4.24
C THR A 284 -17.48 -2.75 -4.84
N TYR A 285 -18.62 -2.96 -4.17
CA TYR A 285 -19.69 -3.85 -4.64
C TYR A 285 -20.27 -3.38 -5.98
N GLU A 286 -20.60 -2.10 -6.09
CA GLU A 286 -21.12 -1.50 -7.33
C GLU A 286 -20.15 -1.70 -8.50
N TRP A 287 -18.86 -1.48 -8.28
CA TRP A 287 -17.83 -1.71 -9.27
C TRP A 287 -17.73 -3.20 -9.67
N MET A 288 -17.72 -4.12 -8.70
CA MET A 288 -17.64 -5.56 -8.99
C MET A 288 -18.86 -6.05 -9.77
N ARG A 289 -20.05 -5.56 -9.46
CA ARG A 289 -21.27 -5.87 -10.21
C ARG A 289 -21.24 -5.35 -11.65
N ALA A 290 -20.69 -4.15 -11.85
CA ALA A 290 -20.57 -3.58 -13.20
C ALA A 290 -19.58 -4.37 -14.07
N ALA A 291 -18.52 -4.94 -13.48
CA ALA A 291 -17.54 -5.76 -14.17
C ALA A 291 -18.03 -7.19 -14.53
N GLN A 292 -19.19 -7.62 -14.01
CA GLN A 292 -19.80 -8.93 -14.33
C GLN A 292 -20.83 -8.86 -15.48
N LYS A 293 -21.18 -7.64 -15.93
CA LYS A 293 -22.03 -7.38 -17.08
C LYS A 293 -21.23 -7.26 -18.35
#